data_47dab5fe3a7e14839e9b0da3124b5e43
#
_entry.id   47dab5fe3a7e14839e9b0da3124b5e43
#
_cell.length_a   1.000
_cell.length_b   1.000
_cell.length_c   1.000
_cell.angle_alpha   90.00
_cell.angle_beta   90.00
_cell.angle_gamma   90.00
#
_symmetry.space_group_name_H-M   'P 1'
#
loop_
_entity.id
_entity.type
_entity.pdbx_description
1 polymer ?
#
loop_
_entity_poly.entity_id
_entity_poly.type
_entity_poly.pdbx_seq_one_letter_code
_entity_poly.pdbx_strand_id
1 'polypeptide(L)'
;MKISKKVEQAAKEDKVWWSFEYFPPRTAQGLQNLLDRIERMRALGPEFIDITWNAGGRTSDLTSELVKTCQSLIGIETCMHLTCTNMPREKVDIALKEAKAHGCRNILALRGDPPMGKDEWEAVEGGFTHGIDLVRHIRAEYGNHFDVAVAGFPQIMLLPADERDLEMKYFKEKIDVGVDFIFTQMFYDVDVFIDWVNAVREAGITVPIVPGVMPIQTWNGFQRATSLAKTIIPQSFLDELEPHKNNDEKVREIGTRLVADMCRKILAAPIGIRGLHFYTMNLERGSRMLLEELNLVPRVETIKPLPWRQSLTPTRRSETIRPIFWGNRTKSYLSRTENWDEYPNGRFGDSRSPAYGELDGYGVSLKHTAEEALKLWGNPTTIADVASLFKRFCQNDLAALPWSDQAPSPEMSIIGEQLAKMNSYGFLTINSQPAVDGARSDDKIHGWGPSNGYVYQKAYLEFFVSPDLMNALIPHIERNANITYYVINKRGDLRTNNTSEGPNAVTWGVFPGKEIVQPTIVEAISFMAWKDEAYELGRQWAKVYDADSPSHKFINDMMDTYLLVNVVHNDYKAGDAIFEPFFKVGEEFRSSQASAPPLSNGHSH
;
A
#
# COMPACT_ATOMS: atom_id res chain seq x y z
N MET A 1 11.71 -25.42 8.18
CA MET A 1 12.98 -25.94 7.57
C MET A 1 13.87 -24.76 7.23
N LYS A 2 15.18 -24.93 7.16
CA LYS A 2 16.10 -23.87 6.70
C LYS A 2 15.94 -23.61 5.20
N ILE A 3 15.91 -22.34 4.79
CA ILE A 3 15.76 -21.95 3.37
C ILE A 3 16.96 -22.41 2.55
N SER A 4 18.19 -22.30 3.09
CA SER A 4 19.39 -22.80 2.42
C SER A 4 19.25 -24.26 1.98
N LYS A 5 18.69 -25.12 2.83
CA LYS A 5 18.45 -26.53 2.51
C LYS A 5 17.36 -26.74 1.47
N LYS A 6 16.31 -25.89 1.47
CA LYS A 6 15.27 -25.93 0.42
C LYS A 6 15.86 -25.56 -0.93
N VAL A 7 16.68 -24.51 -0.99
CA VAL A 7 17.36 -24.06 -2.19
C VAL A 7 18.33 -25.11 -2.72
N GLU A 8 19.13 -25.72 -1.83
CA GLU A 8 20.01 -26.83 -2.21
C GLU A 8 19.25 -28.03 -2.78
N GLN A 9 18.10 -28.36 -2.17
CA GLN A 9 17.26 -29.47 -2.66
C GLN A 9 16.69 -29.16 -4.05
N ALA A 10 16.14 -27.96 -4.24
CA ALA A 10 15.62 -27.52 -5.52
C ALA A 10 16.71 -27.50 -6.62
N ALA A 11 17.92 -27.09 -6.27
CA ALA A 11 19.06 -27.13 -7.19
C ALA A 11 19.45 -28.57 -7.59
N LYS A 12 19.41 -29.52 -6.66
CA LYS A 12 19.65 -30.96 -6.96
C LYS A 12 18.59 -31.55 -7.88
N GLU A 13 17.35 -31.08 -7.77
CA GLU A 13 16.21 -31.53 -8.56
C GLU A 13 16.05 -30.75 -9.88
N ASP A 14 16.91 -29.78 -10.15
CA ASP A 14 16.82 -28.81 -11.25
C ASP A 14 15.44 -28.13 -11.33
N LYS A 15 14.84 -27.89 -10.17
CA LYS A 15 13.49 -27.34 -10.02
C LYS A 15 13.53 -25.83 -9.93
N VAL A 16 12.73 -25.15 -10.76
CA VAL A 16 12.44 -23.72 -10.57
C VAL A 16 11.50 -23.56 -9.40
N TRP A 17 11.81 -22.59 -8.53
CA TRP A 17 11.03 -22.29 -7.34
C TRP A 17 10.87 -20.77 -7.17
N TRP A 18 9.93 -20.38 -6.32
CA TRP A 18 9.68 -18.97 -6.00
C TRP A 18 9.29 -18.79 -4.55
N SER A 19 9.38 -17.54 -4.09
CA SER A 19 8.95 -17.07 -2.78
C SER A 19 8.27 -15.71 -2.90
N PHE A 20 7.52 -15.33 -1.86
CA PHE A 20 6.77 -14.09 -1.81
C PHE A 20 7.16 -13.28 -0.60
N GLU A 21 7.30 -11.97 -0.77
CA GLU A 21 7.47 -11.02 0.32
C GLU A 21 6.16 -10.30 0.62
N TYR A 22 5.89 -10.14 1.92
CA TYR A 22 4.75 -9.39 2.44
C TYR A 22 5.20 -8.41 3.51
N PHE A 23 4.49 -7.29 3.65
CA PHE A 23 4.71 -6.35 4.72
C PHE A 23 3.50 -6.26 5.66
N PRO A 24 3.71 -6.00 6.97
CA PRO A 24 2.65 -5.90 7.94
C PRO A 24 1.70 -4.74 7.60
N PRO A 25 0.38 -4.97 7.55
CA PRO A 25 -0.60 -3.92 7.32
C PRO A 25 -0.77 -3.04 8.56
N ARG A 26 -1.36 -1.86 8.39
CA ARG A 26 -1.54 -0.89 9.48
C ARG A 26 -2.81 -1.10 10.30
N THR A 27 -3.78 -1.85 9.79
CA THR A 27 -5.09 -2.05 10.43
C THR A 27 -5.33 -3.51 10.78
N ALA A 28 -6.14 -3.76 11.82
CA ALA A 28 -6.55 -5.11 12.21
C ALA A 28 -7.28 -5.83 11.07
N GLN A 29 -8.13 -5.13 10.32
CA GLN A 29 -8.82 -5.68 9.17
C GLN A 29 -7.86 -6.00 8.03
N GLY A 30 -6.87 -5.12 7.77
CA GLY A 30 -5.79 -5.38 6.82
C GLY A 30 -4.99 -6.63 7.19
N LEU A 31 -4.76 -6.87 8.49
CA LEU A 31 -4.09 -8.07 8.98
C LEU A 31 -4.88 -9.34 8.62
N GLN A 32 -6.18 -9.35 8.91
CA GLN A 32 -7.03 -10.48 8.58
C GLN A 32 -7.00 -10.80 7.08
N ASN A 33 -7.08 -9.77 6.26
CA ASN A 33 -7.08 -9.94 4.81
C ASN A 33 -5.73 -10.32 4.23
N LEU A 34 -4.64 -9.86 4.86
CA LEU A 34 -3.31 -10.34 4.50
C LEU A 34 -3.19 -11.84 4.77
N LEU A 35 -3.64 -12.30 5.93
CA LEU A 35 -3.63 -13.74 6.26
C LEU A 35 -4.46 -14.56 5.28
N ASP A 36 -5.66 -14.09 4.92
CA ASP A 36 -6.51 -14.72 3.92
C ASP A 36 -5.82 -14.74 2.53
N ARG A 37 -5.09 -13.69 2.18
CA ARG A 37 -4.33 -13.60 0.93
C ARG A 37 -3.12 -14.52 0.92
N ILE A 38 -2.37 -14.58 2.01
CA ILE A 38 -1.24 -15.52 2.16
C ILE A 38 -1.75 -16.96 2.02
N GLU A 39 -2.88 -17.30 2.64
CA GLU A 39 -3.50 -18.63 2.52
C GLU A 39 -3.84 -18.95 1.06
N ARG A 40 -4.39 -17.98 0.30
CA ARG A 40 -4.66 -18.16 -1.14
C ARG A 40 -3.39 -18.29 -1.95
N MET A 41 -2.42 -17.39 -1.74
CA MET A 41 -1.16 -17.39 -2.48
C MET A 41 -0.29 -18.59 -2.15
N ARG A 42 -0.46 -19.21 -0.97
CA ARG A 42 0.14 -20.53 -0.67
C ARG A 42 -0.25 -21.58 -1.71
N ALA A 43 -1.47 -21.53 -2.26
CA ALA A 43 -1.91 -22.45 -3.31
C ALA A 43 -1.12 -22.30 -4.62
N LEU A 44 -0.41 -21.19 -4.83
CA LEU A 44 0.53 -21.02 -5.94
C LEU A 44 1.84 -21.80 -5.74
N GLY A 45 2.08 -22.35 -4.56
CA GLY A 45 3.21 -23.25 -4.27
C GLY A 45 4.55 -22.56 -4.01
N PRO A 46 4.63 -21.43 -3.29
CA PRO A 46 5.91 -20.84 -2.92
C PRO A 46 6.69 -21.78 -1.99
N GLU A 47 8.01 -21.79 -2.09
CA GLU A 47 8.87 -22.57 -1.20
C GLU A 47 8.91 -21.99 0.22
N PHE A 48 8.81 -20.68 0.32
CA PHE A 48 8.73 -19.93 1.57
C PHE A 48 8.14 -18.54 1.34
N ILE A 49 7.90 -17.80 2.41
CA ILE A 49 7.50 -16.39 2.38
C ILE A 49 8.40 -15.57 3.28
N ASP A 50 8.48 -14.28 2.97
CA ASP A 50 9.18 -13.29 3.79
C ASP A 50 8.16 -12.30 4.39
N ILE A 51 8.38 -11.93 5.65
CA ILE A 51 7.62 -10.89 6.32
C ILE A 51 8.58 -9.75 6.69
N THR A 52 8.30 -8.56 6.13
CA THR A 52 9.17 -7.41 6.35
C THR A 52 9.05 -6.86 7.77
N TRP A 53 10.08 -6.12 8.16
CA TRP A 53 10.15 -5.41 9.43
C TRP A 53 10.20 -3.92 9.15
N ASN A 54 9.20 -3.16 9.63
CA ASN A 54 9.18 -1.72 9.39
C ASN A 54 10.25 -0.99 10.20
N ALA A 55 10.88 -0.02 9.56
CA ALA A 55 11.86 0.85 10.21
C ALA A 55 11.26 1.55 11.45
N GLY A 56 12.00 1.56 12.56
CA GLY A 56 11.61 2.24 13.79
C GLY A 56 10.75 1.46 14.78
N GLY A 57 10.53 0.16 14.56
CA GLY A 57 9.96 -0.75 15.57
C GLY A 57 8.48 -0.53 15.93
N ARG A 58 7.73 0.29 15.17
CA ARG A 58 6.30 0.55 15.44
C ARG A 58 5.41 -0.66 15.14
N THR A 59 5.86 -1.59 14.33
CA THR A 59 5.14 -2.80 13.95
C THR A 59 5.90 -4.07 14.31
N SER A 60 6.87 -3.99 15.20
CA SER A 60 7.68 -5.15 15.64
C SER A 60 6.81 -6.31 16.12
N ASP A 61 5.83 -5.99 16.97
CA ASP A 61 4.94 -6.98 17.56
C ASP A 61 4.04 -7.61 16.50
N LEU A 62 3.58 -6.80 15.52
CA LEU A 62 2.77 -7.29 14.41
C LEU A 62 3.56 -8.19 13.46
N THR A 63 4.83 -7.88 13.19
CA THR A 63 5.71 -8.75 12.39
C THR A 63 5.91 -10.10 13.10
N SER A 64 6.21 -10.09 14.39
CA SER A 64 6.35 -11.33 15.19
C SER A 64 5.06 -12.15 15.18
N GLU A 65 3.89 -11.51 15.33
CA GLU A 65 2.58 -12.17 15.27
C GLU A 65 2.30 -12.80 13.90
N LEU A 66 2.59 -12.06 12.81
CA LEU A 66 2.46 -12.58 11.43
C LEU A 66 3.37 -13.78 11.20
N VAL A 67 4.65 -13.68 11.57
CA VAL A 67 5.62 -14.78 11.46
C VAL A 67 5.12 -16.02 12.22
N LYS A 68 4.67 -15.83 13.45
CA LYS A 68 4.07 -16.89 14.26
C LYS A 68 2.88 -17.53 13.55
N THR A 69 1.95 -16.73 13.05
CA THR A 69 0.73 -17.22 12.40
C THR A 69 1.06 -17.95 11.10
N CYS A 70 1.93 -17.39 10.26
CA CYS A 70 2.33 -18.04 9.01
C CYS A 70 3.08 -19.34 9.24
N GLN A 71 4.02 -19.35 10.18
CA GLN A 71 4.82 -20.53 10.48
C GLN A 71 4.01 -21.63 11.17
N SER A 72 3.16 -21.28 12.16
CA SER A 72 2.51 -22.26 13.04
C SER A 72 1.10 -22.65 12.58
N LEU A 73 0.29 -21.70 12.05
CA LEU A 73 -1.11 -21.94 11.70
C LEU A 73 -1.30 -22.18 10.20
N ILE A 74 -0.72 -21.31 9.35
CA ILE A 74 -0.80 -21.49 7.89
C ILE A 74 0.13 -22.62 7.45
N GLY A 75 1.21 -22.85 8.19
CA GLY A 75 2.17 -23.93 7.93
C GLY A 75 3.01 -23.70 6.67
N ILE A 76 3.39 -22.45 6.42
CA ILE A 76 4.32 -22.07 5.36
C ILE A 76 5.65 -21.64 5.97
N GLU A 77 6.77 -22.08 5.36
CA GLU A 77 8.08 -21.66 5.82
C GLU A 77 8.23 -20.15 5.70
N THR A 78 8.66 -19.51 6.77
CA THR A 78 8.70 -18.07 6.88
C THR A 78 10.12 -17.58 7.17
N CYS A 79 10.56 -16.54 6.46
CA CYS A 79 11.73 -15.74 6.77
C CYS A 79 11.28 -14.42 7.39
N MET A 80 11.81 -14.12 8.57
CA MET A 80 11.52 -12.87 9.25
C MET A 80 12.60 -11.85 8.88
N HIS A 81 12.22 -10.70 8.31
CA HIS A 81 13.14 -9.59 8.25
C HIS A 81 13.38 -9.04 9.65
N LEU A 82 14.58 -8.59 9.93
CA LEU A 82 14.95 -7.99 11.19
C LEU A 82 15.91 -6.84 10.93
N THR A 83 15.47 -5.62 11.25
CA THR A 83 16.30 -4.43 11.13
C THR A 83 16.93 -4.08 12.44
N CYS A 84 18.14 -3.53 12.41
CA CYS A 84 18.83 -3.07 13.60
C CYS A 84 18.74 -1.55 13.83
N THR A 85 18.13 -0.82 12.89
CA THR A 85 17.99 0.63 12.97
C THR A 85 16.95 1.03 14.03
N ASN A 86 17.26 2.04 14.83
CA ASN A 86 16.37 2.61 15.85
C ASN A 86 15.77 1.59 16.83
N MET A 87 16.45 0.48 17.03
CA MET A 87 16.02 -0.58 17.95
C MET A 87 17.05 -0.82 19.05
N PRO A 88 16.63 -0.80 20.32
CA PRO A 88 17.45 -1.30 21.41
C PRO A 88 17.75 -2.79 21.20
N ARG A 89 18.92 -3.23 21.63
CA ARG A 89 19.34 -4.64 21.55
C ARG A 89 18.32 -5.60 22.16
N GLU A 90 17.70 -5.20 23.26
CA GLU A 90 16.69 -6.01 23.97
C GLU A 90 15.49 -6.35 23.07
N LYS A 91 15.06 -5.41 22.22
CA LYS A 91 13.96 -5.69 21.26
C LYS A 91 14.37 -6.68 20.19
N VAL A 92 15.59 -6.61 19.70
CA VAL A 92 16.15 -7.59 18.77
C VAL A 92 16.19 -8.98 19.41
N ASP A 93 16.65 -9.06 20.66
CA ASP A 93 16.73 -10.31 21.41
C ASP A 93 15.35 -10.92 21.67
N ILE A 94 14.34 -10.11 21.99
CA ILE A 94 12.94 -10.55 22.14
C ILE A 94 12.43 -11.13 20.81
N ALA A 95 12.61 -10.42 19.70
CA ALA A 95 12.15 -10.86 18.38
C ALA A 95 12.79 -12.19 17.95
N LEU A 96 14.09 -12.36 18.15
CA LEU A 96 14.81 -13.61 17.86
C LEU A 96 14.35 -14.77 18.76
N LYS A 97 14.09 -14.49 20.03
CA LYS A 97 13.57 -15.48 20.97
C LYS A 97 12.17 -15.95 20.60
N GLU A 98 11.30 -15.03 20.22
CA GLU A 98 9.94 -15.33 19.73
C GLU A 98 9.97 -16.10 18.42
N ALA A 99 10.77 -15.66 17.42
CA ALA A 99 10.96 -16.38 16.18
C ALA A 99 11.37 -17.84 16.43
N LYS A 100 12.35 -18.05 17.32
CA LYS A 100 12.80 -19.39 17.72
C LYS A 100 11.68 -20.20 18.38
N ALA A 101 10.94 -19.61 19.31
CA ALA A 101 9.85 -20.27 20.04
C ALA A 101 8.72 -20.72 19.10
N HIS A 102 8.47 -19.98 18.03
CA HIS A 102 7.44 -20.29 17.03
C HIS A 102 7.93 -21.12 15.84
N GLY A 103 9.17 -21.60 15.88
CA GLY A 103 9.73 -22.49 14.86
C GLY A 103 10.24 -21.79 13.59
N CYS A 104 10.24 -20.47 13.55
CA CYS A 104 10.90 -19.72 12.48
C CYS A 104 12.41 -19.92 12.57
N ARG A 105 13.03 -20.26 11.43
CA ARG A 105 14.46 -20.58 11.38
C ARG A 105 15.23 -19.73 10.39
N ASN A 106 14.59 -18.73 9.80
CA ASN A 106 15.17 -17.96 8.72
C ASN A 106 15.01 -16.46 9.03
N ILE A 107 16.12 -15.74 9.02
CA ILE A 107 16.17 -14.31 9.34
C ILE A 107 16.89 -13.57 8.20
N LEU A 108 16.28 -12.51 7.67
CA LEU A 108 16.96 -11.55 6.83
C LEU A 108 17.47 -10.41 7.72
N ALA A 109 18.77 -10.36 7.93
CA ALA A 109 19.42 -9.36 8.77
C ALA A 109 19.72 -8.08 7.97
N LEU A 110 19.05 -7.00 8.32
CA LEU A 110 19.12 -5.72 7.63
C LEU A 110 19.62 -4.60 8.56
N ARG A 111 20.24 -3.59 7.97
CA ARG A 111 20.48 -2.34 8.67
C ARG A 111 19.16 -1.61 8.96
N GLY A 112 18.27 -1.58 8.01
CA GLY A 112 17.06 -0.77 7.96
C GLY A 112 17.29 0.56 7.28
N ASP A 113 16.19 1.25 6.96
CA ASP A 113 16.21 2.56 6.34
C ASP A 113 16.33 3.67 7.38
N PRO A 114 16.79 4.89 7.00
CA PRO A 114 16.75 6.04 7.88
C PRO A 114 15.35 6.34 8.38
N PRO A 115 15.17 6.92 9.58
CA PRO A 115 13.87 7.35 10.06
C PRO A 115 13.23 8.37 9.13
N MET A 116 11.89 8.35 9.04
CA MET A 116 11.14 9.33 8.26
C MET A 116 11.58 10.77 8.54
N GLY A 117 11.92 11.51 7.48
CA GLY A 117 12.35 12.90 7.57
C GLY A 117 13.81 13.12 7.96
N LYS A 118 14.63 12.06 8.00
CA LYS A 118 16.09 12.15 8.16
C LYS A 118 16.77 11.50 6.95
N ASP A 119 17.74 12.17 6.39
CA ASP A 119 18.57 11.64 5.31
C ASP A 119 19.71 10.77 5.85
N GLU A 120 20.03 10.91 7.13
CA GLU A 120 21.10 10.19 7.80
C GLU A 120 20.55 9.28 8.91
N TRP A 121 21.28 8.18 9.11
CA TRP A 121 20.96 7.18 10.08
C TRP A 121 21.67 7.45 11.42
N GLU A 122 20.93 7.42 12.52
CA GLU A 122 21.47 7.55 13.88
C GLU A 122 21.36 6.22 14.63
N ALA A 123 22.49 5.77 15.21
CA ALA A 123 22.47 4.59 16.06
C ALA A 123 21.76 4.90 17.39
N VAL A 124 20.96 3.97 17.87
CA VAL A 124 20.42 4.02 19.23
C VAL A 124 21.51 3.56 20.22
N GLU A 125 21.62 4.23 21.35
CA GLU A 125 22.58 3.86 22.39
C GLU A 125 22.37 2.38 22.81
N GLY A 126 23.44 1.59 22.75
CA GLY A 126 23.41 0.16 23.01
C GLY A 126 22.84 -0.72 21.89
N GLY A 127 22.39 -0.14 20.77
CA GLY A 127 21.92 -0.84 19.57
C GLY A 127 23.03 -1.23 18.59
N PHE A 128 22.66 -1.83 17.47
CA PHE A 128 23.57 -2.18 16.39
C PHE A 128 23.68 -1.04 15.37
N THR A 129 24.87 -0.87 14.79
CA THR A 129 25.13 0.20 13.80
C THR A 129 25.02 -0.30 12.37
N HIS A 130 25.33 -1.58 12.11
CA HIS A 130 25.35 -2.17 10.78
C HIS A 130 24.70 -3.56 10.78
N GLY A 131 24.21 -3.98 9.62
CA GLY A 131 23.65 -5.34 9.48
C GLY A 131 24.66 -6.46 9.79
N ILE A 132 25.96 -6.23 9.57
CA ILE A 132 27.01 -7.20 9.94
C ILE A 132 27.06 -7.44 11.47
N ASP A 133 26.80 -6.42 12.28
CA ASP A 133 26.79 -6.55 13.75
C ASP A 133 25.62 -7.40 14.21
N LEU A 134 24.47 -7.25 13.54
CA LEU A 134 23.30 -8.10 13.78
C LEU A 134 23.59 -9.56 13.40
N VAL A 135 24.25 -9.83 12.28
CA VAL A 135 24.67 -11.19 11.89
C VAL A 135 25.59 -11.79 12.94
N ARG A 136 26.63 -11.05 13.38
CA ARG A 136 27.57 -11.49 14.44
C ARG A 136 26.82 -11.83 15.73
N HIS A 137 25.87 -10.98 16.12
CA HIS A 137 25.06 -11.19 17.30
C HIS A 137 24.20 -12.46 17.20
N ILE A 138 23.49 -12.66 16.08
CA ILE A 138 22.69 -13.87 15.85
C ILE A 138 23.57 -15.12 15.91
N ARG A 139 24.77 -15.08 15.33
CA ARG A 139 25.70 -16.21 15.37
C ARG A 139 26.27 -16.47 16.76
N ALA A 140 26.56 -15.43 17.53
CA ALA A 140 27.05 -15.56 18.88
C ALA A 140 26.02 -16.18 19.83
N GLU A 141 24.75 -15.72 19.76
CA GLU A 141 23.69 -16.14 20.70
C GLU A 141 22.99 -17.44 20.28
N TYR A 142 22.88 -17.72 18.98
CA TYR A 142 22.08 -18.83 18.46
C TYR A 142 22.88 -19.85 17.63
N GLY A 143 24.16 -19.58 17.36
CA GLY A 143 25.01 -20.47 16.55
C GLY A 143 24.38 -20.70 15.18
N ASN A 144 24.20 -21.96 14.82
CA ASN A 144 23.60 -22.37 13.54
C ASN A 144 22.09 -22.64 13.63
N HIS A 145 21.41 -22.11 14.66
CA HIS A 145 19.95 -22.33 14.76
C HIS A 145 19.20 -21.70 13.59
N PHE A 146 19.47 -20.43 13.32
CA PHE A 146 18.88 -19.70 12.20
C PHE A 146 19.71 -19.83 10.91
N ASP A 147 19.05 -19.87 9.76
CA ASP A 147 19.63 -19.40 8.51
C ASP A 147 19.58 -17.88 8.50
N VAL A 148 20.67 -17.24 8.18
CA VAL A 148 20.78 -15.79 8.15
C VAL A 148 21.05 -15.33 6.72
N ALA A 149 20.14 -14.52 6.18
CA ALA A 149 20.31 -13.84 4.92
C ALA A 149 20.75 -12.40 5.12
N VAL A 150 21.29 -11.82 4.07
CA VAL A 150 21.58 -10.38 3.97
C VAL A 150 21.19 -9.86 2.58
N ALA A 151 21.02 -8.54 2.46
CA ALA A 151 20.74 -7.90 1.18
C ALA A 151 22.02 -7.78 0.32
N GLY A 152 21.87 -8.08 -0.96
CA GLY A 152 22.84 -7.81 -2.02
C GLY A 152 22.31 -6.74 -2.98
N PHE A 153 23.22 -5.95 -3.56
CA PHE A 153 22.87 -4.80 -4.39
C PHE A 153 23.52 -4.90 -5.77
N PRO A 154 22.86 -5.47 -6.79
CA PRO A 154 23.46 -5.65 -8.12
C PRO A 154 23.96 -4.35 -8.76
N GLN A 155 23.32 -3.23 -8.46
CA GLN A 155 23.66 -1.92 -9.04
C GLN A 155 25.04 -1.37 -8.63
N ILE A 156 25.73 -1.97 -7.66
CA ILE A 156 27.12 -1.61 -7.37
C ILE A 156 28.02 -1.80 -8.60
N MET A 157 27.63 -2.65 -9.56
CA MET A 157 28.37 -2.84 -10.81
C MET A 157 28.40 -1.59 -11.69
N LEU A 158 27.50 -0.64 -11.45
CA LEU A 158 27.44 0.64 -12.16
C LEU A 158 28.29 1.75 -11.50
N LEU A 159 28.87 1.47 -10.35
CA LEU A 159 29.78 2.39 -9.65
C LEU A 159 31.17 2.42 -10.32
N PRO A 160 31.96 3.49 -10.11
CA PRO A 160 33.37 3.51 -10.43
C PRO A 160 34.11 2.31 -9.83
N ALA A 161 35.18 1.86 -10.50
CA ALA A 161 35.85 0.60 -10.15
C ALA A 161 36.33 0.55 -8.69
N ASP A 162 36.91 1.66 -8.20
CA ASP A 162 37.42 1.80 -6.84
C ASP A 162 36.29 1.73 -5.77
N GLU A 163 35.14 2.36 -6.03
CA GLU A 163 33.97 2.30 -5.16
C GLU A 163 33.35 0.89 -5.18
N ARG A 164 33.22 0.30 -6.38
CA ARG A 164 32.70 -1.06 -6.55
C ARG A 164 33.56 -2.08 -5.80
N ASP A 165 34.89 -1.99 -5.92
CA ASP A 165 35.81 -2.92 -5.27
C ASP A 165 35.73 -2.79 -3.75
N LEU A 166 35.53 -1.58 -3.23
CA LEU A 166 35.34 -1.31 -1.81
C LEU A 166 34.01 -1.91 -1.32
N GLU A 167 32.91 -1.68 -2.04
CA GLU A 167 31.60 -2.24 -1.72
C GLU A 167 31.62 -3.78 -1.74
N MET A 168 32.29 -4.38 -2.74
CA MET A 168 32.43 -5.83 -2.83
C MET A 168 33.23 -6.40 -1.66
N LYS A 169 34.27 -5.69 -1.22
CA LYS A 169 35.05 -6.07 -0.04
C LYS A 169 34.20 -6.06 1.22
N TYR A 170 33.43 -4.99 1.47
CA TYR A 170 32.51 -4.93 2.62
C TYR A 170 31.41 -5.99 2.54
N PHE A 171 30.93 -6.27 1.34
CA PHE A 171 29.97 -7.34 1.14
C PHE A 171 30.54 -8.70 1.47
N LYS A 172 31.77 -8.99 1.03
CA LYS A 172 32.49 -10.23 1.36
C LYS A 172 32.68 -10.37 2.87
N GLU A 173 33.16 -9.32 3.56
CA GLU A 173 33.32 -9.31 5.01
C GLU A 173 32.00 -9.64 5.73
N LYS A 174 30.88 -9.10 5.23
CA LYS A 174 29.55 -9.36 5.76
C LYS A 174 29.12 -10.83 5.58
N ILE A 175 29.47 -11.44 4.44
CA ILE A 175 29.15 -12.86 4.19
C ILE A 175 30.00 -13.78 5.08
N ASP A 176 31.28 -13.47 5.25
CA ASP A 176 32.24 -14.31 5.97
C ASP A 176 31.96 -14.43 7.48
N VAL A 177 31.16 -13.55 8.06
CA VAL A 177 30.73 -13.67 9.46
C VAL A 177 29.65 -14.75 9.66
N GLY A 178 29.25 -15.46 8.60
CA GLY A 178 28.37 -16.63 8.68
C GLY A 178 26.99 -16.42 8.08
N VAL A 179 26.89 -15.75 6.94
CA VAL A 179 25.64 -15.64 6.16
C VAL A 179 25.40 -16.94 5.39
N ASP A 180 24.15 -17.39 5.33
CA ASP A 180 23.77 -18.65 4.67
C ASP A 180 23.26 -18.43 3.24
N PHE A 181 22.65 -17.27 2.93
CA PHE A 181 22.15 -16.92 1.59
C PHE A 181 21.95 -15.41 1.42
N ILE A 182 21.73 -14.96 0.20
CA ILE A 182 21.64 -13.56 -0.17
C ILE A 182 20.30 -13.33 -0.88
N PHE A 183 19.53 -12.31 -0.45
CA PHE A 183 18.47 -11.71 -1.25
C PHE A 183 19.01 -10.48 -1.98
N THR A 184 18.66 -10.28 -3.25
CA THR A 184 19.06 -9.03 -3.92
C THR A 184 17.98 -7.96 -3.75
N GLN A 185 18.40 -6.69 -3.72
CA GLN A 185 17.46 -5.60 -3.99
C GLN A 185 16.87 -5.78 -5.39
N MET A 186 15.66 -5.23 -5.62
CA MET A 186 15.04 -5.26 -6.95
C MET A 186 15.90 -4.59 -8.00
N PHE A 187 15.85 -5.10 -9.20
CA PHE A 187 16.57 -4.61 -10.37
C PHE A 187 15.74 -4.90 -11.63
N TYR A 188 16.04 -4.19 -12.71
CA TYR A 188 15.41 -4.40 -14.02
C TYR A 188 16.42 -4.64 -15.14
N ASP A 189 17.71 -4.42 -14.88
CA ASP A 189 18.80 -4.74 -15.80
C ASP A 189 19.39 -6.11 -15.48
N VAL A 190 19.11 -7.08 -16.34
CA VAL A 190 19.54 -8.48 -16.17
C VAL A 190 21.04 -8.63 -16.40
N ASP A 191 21.60 -7.88 -17.32
CA ASP A 191 23.03 -8.01 -17.64
C ASP A 191 23.88 -7.50 -16.47
N VAL A 192 23.49 -6.37 -15.87
CA VAL A 192 24.10 -5.87 -14.63
C VAL A 192 23.97 -6.88 -13.48
N PHE A 193 22.82 -7.55 -13.38
CA PHE A 193 22.63 -8.60 -12.36
C PHE A 193 23.54 -9.80 -12.59
N ILE A 194 23.67 -10.28 -13.83
CA ILE A 194 24.55 -11.40 -14.18
C ILE A 194 26.01 -11.06 -13.90
N ASP A 195 26.45 -9.87 -14.29
CA ASP A 195 27.80 -9.37 -14.01
C ASP A 195 28.07 -9.32 -12.50
N TRP A 196 27.08 -8.86 -11.72
CA TRP A 196 27.18 -8.84 -10.27
C TRP A 196 27.31 -10.26 -9.69
N VAL A 197 26.51 -11.21 -10.16
CA VAL A 197 26.62 -12.61 -9.70
C VAL A 197 28.00 -13.17 -9.98
N ASN A 198 28.53 -12.92 -11.18
CA ASN A 198 29.88 -13.38 -11.55
C ASN A 198 30.95 -12.74 -10.63
N ALA A 199 30.90 -11.43 -10.40
CA ALA A 199 31.82 -10.75 -9.50
C ALA A 199 31.72 -11.28 -8.06
N VAL A 200 30.52 -11.58 -7.58
CA VAL A 200 30.31 -12.21 -6.26
C VAL A 200 30.97 -13.60 -6.21
N ARG A 201 30.84 -14.38 -7.27
CA ARG A 201 31.49 -15.72 -7.35
C ARG A 201 33.02 -15.60 -7.46
N GLU A 202 33.54 -14.65 -8.22
CA GLU A 202 34.98 -14.35 -8.31
C GLU A 202 35.57 -13.90 -6.96
N ALA A 203 34.79 -13.16 -6.15
CA ALA A 203 35.17 -12.81 -4.78
C ALA A 203 35.16 -14.01 -3.82
N GLY A 204 34.87 -15.23 -4.29
CA GLY A 204 34.85 -16.47 -3.50
C GLY A 204 33.62 -16.63 -2.63
N ILE A 205 32.53 -15.92 -2.88
CA ILE A 205 31.26 -16.05 -2.20
C ILE A 205 30.44 -17.16 -2.88
N THR A 206 30.17 -18.24 -2.15
CA THR A 206 29.49 -19.45 -2.70
C THR A 206 28.07 -19.64 -2.22
N VAL A 207 27.61 -18.88 -1.25
CA VAL A 207 26.24 -18.99 -0.71
C VAL A 207 25.19 -18.73 -1.80
N PRO A 208 23.99 -19.33 -1.69
CA PRO A 208 22.91 -19.11 -2.63
C PRO A 208 22.53 -17.62 -2.78
N ILE A 209 22.22 -17.24 -4.01
CA ILE A 209 21.71 -15.91 -4.34
C ILE A 209 20.27 -16.07 -4.80
N VAL A 210 19.38 -15.26 -4.24
CA VAL A 210 17.95 -15.23 -4.55
C VAL A 210 17.62 -13.86 -5.14
N PRO A 211 17.34 -13.76 -6.46
CA PRO A 211 17.04 -12.50 -7.11
C PRO A 211 15.67 -11.96 -6.69
N GLY A 212 15.65 -10.72 -6.26
CA GLY A 212 14.44 -9.96 -5.93
C GLY A 212 13.80 -9.39 -7.19
N VAL A 213 12.56 -9.74 -7.44
CA VAL A 213 11.78 -9.39 -8.62
C VAL A 213 10.51 -8.66 -8.19
N MET A 214 10.28 -7.46 -8.71
CA MET A 214 9.05 -6.71 -8.42
C MET A 214 8.15 -6.69 -9.66
N PRO A 215 6.92 -7.27 -9.57
CA PRO A 215 5.91 -7.15 -10.63
C PRO A 215 5.48 -5.69 -10.83
N ILE A 216 5.30 -5.27 -12.08
CA ILE A 216 4.84 -3.92 -12.42
C ILE A 216 3.32 -3.93 -12.52
N GLN A 217 2.64 -3.22 -11.60
CA GLN A 217 1.19 -3.18 -11.47
C GLN A 217 0.58 -1.90 -12.07
N THR A 218 1.18 -0.76 -11.74
CA THR A 218 0.75 0.57 -12.17
C THR A 218 1.99 1.41 -12.46
N TRP A 219 1.84 2.44 -13.30
CA TRP A 219 2.94 3.36 -13.58
C TRP A 219 3.42 4.08 -12.33
N ASN A 220 2.51 4.64 -11.56
CA ASN A 220 2.86 5.40 -10.36
C ASN A 220 3.52 4.52 -9.30
N GLY A 221 3.00 3.31 -9.06
CA GLY A 221 3.59 2.35 -8.13
C GLY A 221 5.00 1.94 -8.56
N PHE A 222 5.21 1.71 -9.86
CA PHE A 222 6.52 1.40 -10.41
C PHE A 222 7.52 2.53 -10.21
N GLN A 223 7.17 3.76 -10.59
CA GLN A 223 8.02 4.93 -10.42
C GLN A 223 8.37 5.18 -8.94
N ARG A 224 7.39 5.06 -8.07
CA ARG A 224 7.58 5.26 -6.63
C ARG A 224 8.52 4.21 -6.02
N ALA A 225 8.28 2.95 -6.30
CA ALA A 225 9.11 1.86 -5.75
C ALA A 225 10.55 1.94 -6.25
N THR A 226 10.75 2.20 -7.55
CA THR A 226 12.09 2.33 -8.13
C THR A 226 12.84 3.56 -7.64
N SER A 227 12.12 4.68 -7.41
CA SER A 227 12.71 5.89 -6.81
C SER A 227 13.15 5.65 -5.36
N LEU A 228 12.32 4.99 -4.54
CA LEU A 228 12.65 4.66 -3.16
C LEU A 228 13.86 3.72 -3.05
N ALA A 229 13.86 2.66 -3.85
CA ALA A 229 14.98 1.72 -3.91
C ALA A 229 16.19 2.27 -4.69
N LYS A 230 16.09 3.48 -5.22
CA LYS A 230 17.10 4.09 -6.11
C LYS A 230 17.49 3.15 -7.25
N THR A 231 16.51 2.39 -7.78
CA THR A 231 16.73 1.40 -8.82
C THR A 231 16.85 2.07 -10.18
N ILE A 232 17.91 1.78 -10.91
CA ILE A 232 18.11 2.25 -12.28
C ILE A 232 17.24 1.41 -13.21
N ILE A 233 16.42 2.08 -14.01
CA ILE A 233 15.50 1.46 -14.94
C ILE A 233 16.12 1.52 -16.33
N PRO A 234 16.23 0.38 -17.07
CA PRO A 234 16.65 0.41 -18.46
C PRO A 234 15.71 1.26 -19.32
N GLN A 235 16.28 2.04 -20.25
CA GLN A 235 15.49 2.91 -21.13
C GLN A 235 14.42 2.14 -21.91
N SER A 236 14.73 0.90 -22.30
CA SER A 236 13.76 0.02 -22.99
C SER A 236 12.48 -0.25 -22.20
N PHE A 237 12.55 -0.30 -20.86
CA PHE A 237 11.35 -0.42 -20.02
C PHE A 237 10.53 0.87 -20.03
N LEU A 238 11.19 2.02 -19.95
CA LEU A 238 10.51 3.33 -19.98
C LEU A 238 9.85 3.57 -21.33
N ASP A 239 10.53 3.26 -22.45
CA ASP A 239 10.02 3.45 -23.80
C ASP A 239 8.71 2.65 -24.04
N GLU A 240 8.57 1.48 -23.43
CA GLU A 240 7.37 0.65 -23.56
C GLU A 240 6.28 1.01 -22.55
N LEU A 241 6.62 1.43 -21.33
CA LEU A 241 5.64 1.67 -20.26
C LEU A 241 5.10 3.10 -20.25
N GLU A 242 5.95 4.11 -20.46
CA GLU A 242 5.58 5.52 -20.34
C GLU A 242 4.46 5.96 -21.29
N PRO A 243 4.39 5.50 -22.56
CA PRO A 243 3.28 5.82 -23.45
C PRO A 243 1.90 5.38 -22.92
N HIS A 244 1.89 4.43 -21.99
CA HIS A 244 0.69 3.85 -21.40
C HIS A 244 0.46 4.24 -19.94
N LYS A 245 1.20 5.22 -19.40
CA LYS A 245 1.20 5.62 -17.97
C LYS A 245 -0.17 5.94 -17.37
N ASN A 246 -1.14 6.30 -18.19
CA ASN A 246 -2.51 6.61 -17.77
C ASN A 246 -3.48 5.41 -17.89
N ASN A 247 -2.97 4.21 -18.21
CA ASN A 247 -3.75 2.99 -18.36
C ASN A 247 -3.09 1.85 -17.58
N ASP A 248 -3.48 1.68 -16.33
CA ASP A 248 -2.88 0.70 -15.42
C ASP A 248 -3.00 -0.75 -15.93
N GLU A 249 -4.09 -1.09 -16.61
CA GLU A 249 -4.25 -2.43 -17.20
C GLU A 249 -3.20 -2.70 -18.26
N LYS A 250 -2.97 -1.72 -19.15
CA LYS A 250 -1.95 -1.83 -20.20
C LYS A 250 -0.54 -1.81 -19.63
N VAL A 251 -0.28 -0.97 -18.62
CA VAL A 251 1.00 -0.96 -17.88
C VAL A 251 1.27 -2.32 -17.24
N ARG A 252 0.26 -2.93 -16.64
CA ARG A 252 0.37 -4.26 -16.01
C ARG A 252 0.63 -5.35 -17.03
N GLU A 253 -0.07 -5.35 -18.17
CA GLU A 253 0.15 -6.32 -19.26
C GLU A 253 1.59 -6.24 -19.80
N ILE A 254 2.03 -5.05 -20.18
CA ILE A 254 3.39 -4.82 -20.69
C ILE A 254 4.43 -5.14 -19.62
N GLY A 255 4.21 -4.64 -18.40
CA GLY A 255 5.10 -4.89 -17.27
C GLY A 255 5.25 -6.37 -16.93
N THR A 256 4.16 -7.14 -16.96
CA THR A 256 4.21 -8.60 -16.76
C THR A 256 5.08 -9.27 -17.81
N ARG A 257 4.94 -8.91 -19.10
CA ARG A 257 5.77 -9.43 -20.18
C ARG A 257 7.25 -9.10 -20.01
N LEU A 258 7.56 -7.83 -19.75
CA LEU A 258 8.94 -7.37 -19.57
C LEU A 258 9.64 -8.06 -18.39
N VAL A 259 8.94 -8.16 -17.25
CA VAL A 259 9.48 -8.83 -16.06
C VAL A 259 9.59 -10.34 -16.26
N ALA A 260 8.65 -10.96 -17.02
CA ALA A 260 8.74 -12.37 -17.36
C ALA A 260 9.97 -12.65 -18.25
N ASP A 261 10.23 -11.79 -19.24
CA ASP A 261 11.41 -11.92 -20.11
C ASP A 261 12.71 -11.76 -19.30
N MET A 262 12.73 -10.84 -18.34
CA MET A 262 13.82 -10.71 -17.37
C MET A 262 14.04 -12.01 -16.58
N CYS A 263 12.97 -12.59 -16.02
CA CYS A 263 13.04 -13.84 -15.27
C CYS A 263 13.52 -15.02 -16.15
N ARG A 264 13.06 -15.11 -17.39
CA ARG A 264 13.52 -16.13 -18.36
C ARG A 264 15.02 -16.02 -18.61
N LYS A 265 15.54 -14.83 -18.80
CA LYS A 265 16.98 -14.59 -18.97
C LYS A 265 17.78 -15.01 -17.74
N ILE A 266 17.32 -14.68 -16.53
CA ILE A 266 17.96 -15.07 -15.27
C ILE A 266 18.04 -16.60 -15.16
N LEU A 267 16.91 -17.29 -15.39
CA LEU A 267 16.81 -18.74 -15.28
C LEU A 267 17.59 -19.50 -16.36
N ALA A 268 17.78 -18.89 -17.53
CA ALA A 268 18.55 -19.44 -18.63
C ALA A 268 20.07 -19.20 -18.49
N ALA A 269 20.48 -18.20 -17.74
CA ALA A 269 21.87 -17.85 -17.56
C ALA A 269 22.65 -18.94 -16.80
N PRO A 270 23.92 -19.22 -17.16
CA PRO A 270 24.74 -20.26 -16.53
C PRO A 270 25.31 -19.82 -15.17
N ILE A 271 24.51 -19.15 -14.36
CA ILE A 271 24.89 -18.61 -13.04
C ILE A 271 24.36 -19.41 -11.85
N GLY A 272 23.70 -20.57 -12.13
CA GLY A 272 23.24 -21.49 -11.11
C GLY A 272 22.02 -21.02 -10.30
N ILE A 273 21.26 -20.05 -10.79
CA ILE A 273 20.05 -19.53 -10.13
C ILE A 273 18.82 -20.25 -10.67
N ARG A 274 18.01 -20.80 -9.76
CA ARG A 274 16.75 -21.49 -10.04
C ARG A 274 15.56 -20.93 -9.26
N GLY A 275 15.78 -19.92 -8.43
CA GLY A 275 14.76 -19.31 -7.58
C GLY A 275 14.47 -17.87 -7.94
N LEU A 276 13.23 -17.42 -7.71
CA LEU A 276 12.78 -16.06 -7.90
C LEU A 276 12.06 -15.61 -6.62
N HIS A 277 12.41 -14.46 -6.10
CA HIS A 277 11.75 -13.85 -4.94
C HIS A 277 10.90 -12.66 -5.38
N PHE A 278 9.59 -12.72 -5.14
CA PHE A 278 8.66 -11.69 -5.60
C PHE A 278 8.31 -10.71 -4.49
N TYR A 279 8.64 -9.43 -4.72
CA TYR A 279 8.13 -8.30 -3.94
C TYR A 279 6.67 -8.06 -4.30
N THR A 280 5.75 -8.71 -3.58
CA THR A 280 4.33 -8.75 -3.96
C THR A 280 3.61 -7.43 -3.74
N MET A 281 4.14 -6.53 -2.93
CA MET A 281 3.46 -5.32 -2.44
C MET A 281 2.10 -5.67 -1.81
N ASN A 282 2.02 -6.81 -1.14
CA ASN A 282 0.79 -7.41 -0.63
C ASN A 282 -0.31 -7.64 -1.68
N LEU A 283 0.00 -7.63 -2.98
CA LEU A 283 -0.92 -7.83 -4.08
C LEU A 283 -0.77 -9.24 -4.67
N GLU A 284 -1.90 -9.87 -4.99
CA GLU A 284 -1.92 -11.24 -5.53
C GLU A 284 -1.76 -11.27 -7.04
N ARG A 285 -2.46 -10.35 -7.73
CA ARG A 285 -2.66 -10.43 -9.18
C ARG A 285 -1.37 -10.38 -9.99
N GLY A 286 -0.49 -9.43 -9.72
CA GLY A 286 0.73 -9.28 -10.51
C GLY A 286 1.70 -10.44 -10.35
N SER A 287 1.87 -10.94 -9.12
CA SER A 287 2.70 -12.12 -8.88
C SER A 287 2.14 -13.35 -9.57
N ARG A 288 0.81 -13.50 -9.58
CA ARG A 288 0.12 -14.59 -10.25
C ARG A 288 0.26 -14.50 -11.77
N MET A 289 -0.05 -13.34 -12.38
CA MET A 289 0.11 -13.11 -13.82
C MET A 289 1.53 -13.42 -14.27
N LEU A 290 2.52 -13.05 -13.50
CA LEU A 290 3.93 -13.32 -13.79
C LEU A 290 4.25 -14.82 -13.73
N LEU A 291 3.76 -15.54 -12.73
CA LEU A 291 3.92 -17.00 -12.64
C LEU A 291 3.17 -17.74 -13.77
N GLU A 292 1.99 -17.25 -14.16
CA GLU A 292 1.23 -17.78 -15.31
C GLU A 292 1.97 -17.54 -16.64
N GLU A 293 2.54 -16.35 -16.83
CA GLU A 293 3.31 -15.99 -18.01
C GLU A 293 4.62 -16.79 -18.12
N LEU A 294 5.22 -17.12 -16.98
CA LEU A 294 6.38 -18.00 -16.89
C LEU A 294 6.03 -19.49 -17.03
N ASN A 295 4.75 -19.85 -17.14
CA ASN A 295 4.22 -21.21 -17.13
C ASN A 295 4.60 -22.03 -15.88
N LEU A 296 4.82 -21.36 -14.76
CA LEU A 296 5.14 -21.99 -13.47
C LEU A 296 3.88 -22.42 -12.71
N VAL A 297 2.75 -21.79 -13.00
CA VAL A 297 1.42 -22.17 -12.48
C VAL A 297 0.40 -22.20 -13.63
N PRO A 298 -0.67 -22.99 -13.52
CA PRO A 298 -1.74 -23.01 -14.52
C PRO A 298 -2.47 -21.66 -14.59
N ARG A 299 -2.83 -21.21 -15.79
CA ARG A 299 -3.66 -20.02 -15.97
C ARG A 299 -5.04 -20.22 -15.35
N VAL A 300 -5.61 -19.17 -14.75
CA VAL A 300 -6.93 -19.21 -14.11
C VAL A 300 -8.02 -19.73 -15.03
N GLU A 301 -8.00 -19.31 -16.28
CA GLU A 301 -8.96 -19.71 -17.31
C GLU A 301 -8.97 -21.23 -17.57
N THR A 302 -7.85 -21.91 -17.30
CA THR A 302 -7.73 -23.36 -17.46
C THR A 302 -8.12 -24.15 -16.21
N ILE A 303 -8.39 -23.46 -15.10
CA ILE A 303 -8.74 -24.10 -13.82
C ILE A 303 -10.20 -24.52 -13.85
N LYS A 304 -10.46 -25.82 -13.76
CA LYS A 304 -11.81 -26.35 -13.69
C LYS A 304 -12.53 -25.79 -12.46
N PRO A 305 -13.81 -25.37 -12.61
CA PRO A 305 -14.59 -24.93 -11.47
C PRO A 305 -14.79 -26.07 -10.45
N LEU A 306 -14.96 -25.69 -9.18
CA LEU A 306 -15.30 -26.62 -8.13
C LEU A 306 -16.60 -27.42 -8.46
N PRO A 307 -16.70 -28.67 -8.00
CA PRO A 307 -15.84 -29.36 -7.01
C PRO A 307 -14.61 -30.06 -7.60
N TRP A 308 -14.44 -30.06 -8.91
CA TRP A 308 -13.44 -30.87 -9.64
C TRP A 308 -12.07 -30.21 -9.79
N ARG A 309 -11.87 -29.08 -9.13
CA ARG A 309 -10.60 -28.36 -9.19
C ARG A 309 -9.51 -29.14 -8.47
N GLN A 310 -8.43 -29.44 -9.17
CA GLN A 310 -7.22 -29.97 -8.53
C GLN A 310 -6.56 -28.90 -7.64
N SER A 311 -6.01 -29.35 -6.51
CA SER A 311 -5.18 -28.48 -5.69
C SER A 311 -3.88 -28.13 -6.40
N LEU A 312 -3.46 -26.88 -6.34
CA LEU A 312 -2.15 -26.44 -6.78
C LEU A 312 -1.04 -26.84 -5.81
N THR A 313 -1.40 -27.18 -4.58
CA THR A 313 -0.46 -27.67 -3.57
C THR A 313 0.04 -29.07 -3.98
N PRO A 314 1.36 -29.28 -4.13
CA PRO A 314 1.91 -30.54 -4.62
C PRO A 314 1.42 -31.78 -3.84
N THR A 315 1.33 -31.69 -2.52
CA THR A 315 0.89 -32.79 -1.63
C THR A 315 -0.61 -33.12 -1.76
N ARG A 316 -1.40 -32.23 -2.37
CA ARG A 316 -2.85 -32.39 -2.53
C ARG A 316 -3.31 -32.49 -3.98
N ARG A 317 -2.40 -32.58 -4.94
CA ARG A 317 -2.74 -32.70 -6.39
C ARG A 317 -3.55 -33.94 -6.73
N SER A 318 -3.41 -35.01 -5.95
CA SER A 318 -4.15 -36.26 -6.13
C SER A 318 -5.59 -36.20 -5.60
N GLU A 319 -5.97 -35.15 -4.86
CA GLU A 319 -7.34 -35.01 -4.37
C GLU A 319 -8.28 -34.70 -5.51
N THR A 320 -9.20 -35.62 -5.77
CA THR A 320 -10.22 -35.50 -6.83
C THR A 320 -11.59 -35.04 -6.31
N ILE A 321 -11.82 -35.21 -5.02
CA ILE A 321 -13.08 -34.87 -4.33
C ILE A 321 -12.77 -34.06 -3.10
N ARG A 322 -13.50 -32.96 -2.89
CA ARG A 322 -13.39 -32.11 -1.70
C ARG A 322 -14.67 -32.16 -0.88
N PRO A 323 -14.59 -32.10 0.45
CA PRO A 323 -15.74 -31.89 1.28
C PRO A 323 -16.54 -30.66 0.85
N ILE A 324 -17.87 -30.73 0.92
CA ILE A 324 -18.77 -29.70 0.39
C ILE A 324 -18.52 -28.30 0.98
N PHE A 325 -18.14 -28.22 2.26
CA PHE A 325 -17.79 -26.96 2.93
C PHE A 325 -16.47 -26.33 2.41
N TRP A 326 -15.54 -27.14 1.91
CA TRP A 326 -14.33 -26.69 1.23
C TRP A 326 -14.62 -26.22 -0.20
N GLY A 327 -15.59 -26.84 -0.85
CA GLY A 327 -16.02 -26.46 -2.18
C GLY A 327 -16.42 -24.99 -2.27
N ASN A 328 -17.26 -24.54 -1.38
CA ASN A 328 -17.72 -23.14 -1.33
C ASN A 328 -16.58 -22.17 -0.97
N ARG A 329 -15.71 -22.53 -0.05
CA ARG A 329 -14.55 -21.72 0.33
C ARG A 329 -13.61 -21.45 -0.84
N THR A 330 -13.23 -22.49 -1.57
CA THR A 330 -12.26 -22.32 -2.67
C THR A 330 -12.83 -21.47 -3.82
N LYS A 331 -14.11 -21.64 -4.15
CA LYS A 331 -14.79 -20.80 -5.14
C LYS A 331 -14.93 -19.35 -4.64
N SER A 332 -15.23 -19.17 -3.37
CA SER A 332 -15.28 -17.88 -2.71
C SER A 332 -13.92 -17.16 -2.75
N TYR A 333 -12.82 -17.84 -2.45
CA TYR A 333 -11.50 -17.24 -2.40
C TYR A 333 -10.94 -16.83 -3.76
N LEU A 334 -10.89 -17.73 -4.71
CA LEU A 334 -10.19 -17.47 -5.97
C LEU A 334 -11.00 -16.62 -6.94
N SER A 335 -12.29 -16.90 -7.12
CA SER A 335 -13.12 -16.15 -8.06
C SER A 335 -13.68 -14.85 -7.50
N ARG A 336 -13.77 -14.72 -6.18
CA ARG A 336 -14.26 -13.51 -5.52
C ARG A 336 -13.17 -12.45 -5.33
N THR A 337 -11.95 -12.86 -5.10
CA THR A 337 -10.86 -12.00 -4.65
C THR A 337 -9.69 -11.88 -5.61
N GLU A 338 -9.69 -12.62 -6.71
CA GLU A 338 -8.64 -12.55 -7.73
C GLU A 338 -8.51 -11.15 -8.33
N ASN A 339 -9.63 -10.44 -8.43
CA ASN A 339 -9.73 -9.10 -9.00
C ASN A 339 -9.86 -8.00 -7.94
N TRP A 340 -9.57 -8.26 -6.68
CA TRP A 340 -9.68 -7.23 -5.63
C TRP A 340 -8.76 -6.04 -5.89
N ASP A 341 -7.66 -6.26 -6.57
CA ASP A 341 -6.74 -5.20 -6.97
C ASP A 341 -7.33 -4.26 -8.06
N GLU A 342 -8.43 -4.66 -8.70
CA GLU A 342 -9.14 -3.90 -9.75
C GLU A 342 -10.35 -3.10 -9.24
N TYR A 343 -10.78 -3.33 -8.01
CA TYR A 343 -11.91 -2.59 -7.46
C TYR A 343 -11.50 -1.15 -7.16
N PRO A 344 -12.47 -0.21 -7.24
CA PRO A 344 -12.19 1.18 -6.96
C PRO A 344 -11.55 1.31 -5.56
N ASN A 345 -10.31 1.73 -5.55
CA ASN A 345 -9.61 2.11 -4.34
C ASN A 345 -9.93 3.57 -4.07
N GLY A 346 -11.04 3.82 -3.37
CA GLY A 346 -11.20 5.08 -2.68
C GLY A 346 -10.13 5.19 -1.58
N ARG A 347 -9.96 6.35 -0.99
CA ARG A 347 -9.06 6.56 0.16
C ARG A 347 -9.41 5.70 1.36
N PHE A 348 -10.67 5.33 1.46
CA PHE A 348 -11.16 4.22 2.26
C PHE A 348 -11.38 3.00 1.38
N GLY A 349 -10.46 2.68 0.51
CA GLY A 349 -10.48 1.45 -0.26
C GLY A 349 -10.80 0.29 0.67
N ASP A 350 -11.20 -0.86 0.16
CA ASP A 350 -11.57 -1.97 1.01
C ASP A 350 -10.56 -2.13 2.15
N SER A 351 -10.95 -1.76 3.38
CA SER A 351 -10.07 -1.83 4.57
C SER A 351 -9.60 -3.25 4.83
N ARG A 352 -10.24 -4.23 4.17
CA ARG A 352 -9.81 -5.60 4.12
C ARG A 352 -8.65 -5.82 3.17
N SER A 353 -8.31 -4.88 2.29
CA SER A 353 -7.12 -5.01 1.48
C SER A 353 -5.87 -4.96 2.37
N PRO A 354 -4.93 -5.91 2.25
CA PRO A 354 -3.66 -5.84 2.97
C PRO A 354 -2.77 -4.69 2.49
N ALA A 355 -3.07 -4.13 1.31
CA ALA A 355 -2.44 -2.92 0.77
C ALA A 355 -3.21 -1.64 1.13
N TYR A 356 -4.19 -1.72 2.06
CA TYR A 356 -4.92 -0.55 2.53
C TYR A 356 -3.98 0.45 3.19
N GLY A 357 -4.01 1.68 2.71
CA GLY A 357 -3.04 2.71 3.07
C GLY A 357 -1.84 2.74 2.11
N GLU A 358 -0.77 3.36 2.53
CA GLU A 358 0.42 3.48 1.69
C GLU A 358 1.21 2.19 1.58
N LEU A 359 1.63 1.87 0.36
CA LEU A 359 2.36 0.64 0.03
C LEU A 359 3.79 0.64 0.60
N ASP A 360 4.38 1.80 0.85
CA ASP A 360 5.80 1.93 1.17
C ASP A 360 6.11 2.21 2.64
N GLY A 361 5.09 2.49 3.46
CA GLY A 361 5.30 2.78 4.88
C GLY A 361 6.06 4.07 5.20
N TYR A 362 6.49 4.83 4.18
CA TYR A 362 7.32 6.04 4.32
C TYR A 362 6.52 7.34 4.45
N GLY A 363 5.21 7.25 4.44
CA GLY A 363 4.34 8.40 4.57
C GLY A 363 3.82 8.95 3.23
N VAL A 364 2.86 9.86 3.34
CA VAL A 364 2.19 10.47 2.19
C VAL A 364 3.07 11.56 1.60
N SER A 365 3.21 11.59 0.30
CA SER A 365 3.88 12.69 -0.40
C SER A 365 2.98 13.26 -1.50
N LEU A 366 3.14 14.55 -1.76
CA LEU A 366 2.54 15.16 -2.94
C LEU A 366 3.17 14.57 -4.20
N LYS A 367 2.35 14.29 -5.22
CA LYS A 367 2.83 13.75 -6.51
C LYS A 367 3.37 14.82 -7.45
N HIS A 368 3.08 16.08 -7.17
CA HIS A 368 3.54 17.22 -7.95
C HIS A 368 4.82 17.81 -7.35
N THR A 369 5.73 18.22 -8.22
CA THR A 369 6.89 19.02 -7.81
C THR A 369 6.44 20.38 -7.26
N ALA A 370 7.27 21.05 -6.48
CA ALA A 370 6.92 22.36 -5.93
C ALA A 370 6.57 23.38 -7.03
N GLU A 371 7.26 23.33 -8.18
CA GLU A 371 7.00 24.23 -9.30
C GLU A 371 5.64 23.94 -9.95
N GLU A 372 5.27 22.67 -10.15
CA GLU A 372 3.96 22.27 -10.67
C GLU A 372 2.84 22.64 -9.70
N ALA A 373 3.05 22.39 -8.41
CA ALA A 373 2.12 22.72 -7.35
C ALA A 373 1.82 24.23 -7.29
N LEU A 374 2.86 25.07 -7.38
CA LEU A 374 2.70 26.53 -7.47
C LEU A 374 1.89 26.98 -8.69
N LYS A 375 2.11 26.36 -9.83
CA LYS A 375 1.33 26.63 -11.06
C LYS A 375 -0.13 26.24 -10.91
N LEU A 376 -0.41 25.11 -10.25
CA LEU A 376 -1.76 24.60 -10.06
C LEU A 376 -2.53 25.38 -8.99
N TRP A 377 -1.92 25.62 -7.86
CA TRP A 377 -2.62 26.10 -6.65
C TRP A 377 -2.32 27.55 -6.28
N GLY A 378 -1.37 28.21 -6.98
CA GLY A 378 -1.01 29.60 -6.72
C GLY A 378 -0.49 29.80 -5.29
N ASN A 379 -0.81 30.98 -4.70
CA ASN A 379 -0.39 31.35 -3.35
C ASN A 379 -1.63 31.67 -2.48
N PRO A 380 -2.38 30.67 -2.00
CA PRO A 380 -3.55 30.90 -1.16
C PRO A 380 -3.16 31.44 0.21
N THR A 381 -3.79 32.51 0.64
CA THR A 381 -3.54 33.19 1.92
C THR A 381 -4.81 33.34 2.74
N THR A 382 -5.95 32.99 2.18
CA THR A 382 -7.25 33.06 2.86
C THR A 382 -8.06 31.80 2.60
N ILE A 383 -9.06 31.55 3.45
CA ILE A 383 -9.98 30.43 3.24
C ILE A 383 -10.78 30.57 1.92
N ALA A 384 -11.03 31.80 1.47
CA ALA A 384 -11.69 32.05 0.20
C ALA A 384 -10.83 31.62 -0.99
N ASP A 385 -9.51 31.81 -0.92
CA ASP A 385 -8.58 31.33 -1.95
C ASP A 385 -8.63 29.80 -2.03
N VAL A 386 -8.54 29.13 -0.88
CA VAL A 386 -8.60 27.66 -0.80
C VAL A 386 -9.96 27.16 -1.30
N ALA A 387 -11.06 27.71 -0.83
CA ALA A 387 -12.41 27.34 -1.30
C ALA A 387 -12.56 27.51 -2.81
N SER A 388 -11.92 28.54 -3.40
CA SER A 388 -11.89 28.74 -4.84
C SER A 388 -11.15 27.63 -5.59
N LEU A 389 -10.01 27.14 -5.06
CA LEU A 389 -9.28 26.01 -5.65
C LEU A 389 -10.15 24.74 -5.65
N PHE A 390 -10.78 24.42 -4.54
CA PHE A 390 -11.65 23.25 -4.42
C PHE A 390 -12.90 23.35 -5.31
N LYS A 391 -13.48 24.57 -5.41
CA LYS A 391 -14.58 24.83 -6.34
C LYS A 391 -14.17 24.59 -7.79
N ARG A 392 -13.04 25.14 -8.23
CA ARG A 392 -12.50 24.97 -9.59
C ARG A 392 -12.22 23.49 -9.88
N PHE A 393 -11.70 22.74 -8.91
CA PHE A 393 -11.50 21.30 -9.06
C PHE A 393 -12.82 20.58 -9.33
N CYS A 394 -13.87 20.83 -8.54
CA CYS A 394 -15.19 20.22 -8.77
C CYS A 394 -15.84 20.62 -10.11
N GLN A 395 -15.43 21.75 -10.69
CA GLN A 395 -15.89 22.24 -11.99
C GLN A 395 -15.02 21.75 -13.18
N ASN A 396 -14.04 20.88 -12.92
CA ASN A 396 -13.04 20.42 -13.89
C ASN A 396 -12.11 21.51 -14.45
N ASP A 397 -12.00 22.66 -13.76
CA ASP A 397 -11.12 23.78 -14.13
C ASP A 397 -9.74 23.67 -13.46
N LEU A 398 -9.52 22.66 -12.65
CA LEU A 398 -8.27 22.37 -11.97
C LEU A 398 -8.00 20.86 -12.04
N ALA A 399 -6.79 20.49 -12.47
CA ALA A 399 -6.44 19.09 -12.72
C ALA A 399 -6.16 18.26 -11.47
N ALA A 400 -5.78 18.90 -10.37
CA ALA A 400 -5.41 18.21 -9.14
C ALA A 400 -5.57 19.08 -7.89
N LEU A 401 -5.75 18.44 -6.74
CA LEU A 401 -5.65 19.01 -5.40
C LEU A 401 -4.57 18.26 -4.59
N PRO A 402 -4.10 18.77 -3.45
CA PRO A 402 -3.17 18.06 -2.58
C PRO A 402 -3.65 16.64 -2.20
N TRP A 403 -4.96 16.43 -2.12
CA TRP A 403 -5.60 15.15 -1.80
C TRP A 403 -6.09 14.37 -3.03
N SER A 404 -5.94 14.89 -4.23
CA SER A 404 -6.41 14.27 -5.48
C SER A 404 -5.48 14.63 -6.61
N ASP A 405 -4.64 13.70 -6.99
CA ASP A 405 -3.61 13.85 -8.02
C ASP A 405 -4.12 13.67 -9.46
N GLN A 406 -5.41 13.39 -9.61
CA GLN A 406 -6.11 13.26 -10.89
C GLN A 406 -7.32 14.19 -10.92
N ALA A 407 -7.73 14.56 -12.13
CA ALA A 407 -8.97 15.31 -12.35
C ALA A 407 -10.18 14.54 -11.79
N PRO A 408 -11.29 15.23 -11.48
CA PRO A 408 -12.50 14.58 -11.02
C PRO A 408 -12.92 13.42 -11.91
N SER A 409 -13.28 12.28 -11.32
CA SER A 409 -13.80 11.15 -12.06
C SER A 409 -15.12 11.52 -12.76
N PRO A 410 -15.52 10.81 -13.83
CA PRO A 410 -16.83 10.99 -14.45
C PRO A 410 -17.98 10.89 -13.44
N GLU A 411 -17.85 10.00 -12.46
CA GLU A 411 -18.81 9.81 -11.39
C GLU A 411 -18.89 11.02 -10.44
N MET A 412 -17.76 11.53 -9.98
CA MET A 412 -17.70 12.73 -9.13
C MET A 412 -18.24 13.95 -9.87
N SER A 413 -18.04 14.02 -11.19
CA SER A 413 -18.52 15.13 -12.01
C SER A 413 -20.05 15.25 -12.05
N ILE A 414 -20.79 14.16 -11.79
CA ILE A 414 -22.27 14.19 -11.71
C ILE A 414 -22.74 15.09 -10.56
N ILE A 415 -22.04 15.09 -9.45
CA ILE A 415 -22.34 15.91 -8.26
C ILE A 415 -21.44 17.15 -8.16
N GLY A 416 -20.72 17.48 -9.21
CA GLY A 416 -19.73 18.55 -9.22
C GLY A 416 -20.28 19.93 -8.87
N GLU A 417 -21.50 20.27 -9.31
CA GLU A 417 -22.17 21.53 -8.97
C GLU A 417 -22.50 21.63 -7.48
N GLN A 418 -23.03 20.54 -6.89
CA GLN A 418 -23.33 20.43 -5.46
C GLN A 418 -22.06 20.57 -4.62
N LEU A 419 -20.99 19.87 -5.01
CA LEU A 419 -19.69 19.97 -4.36
C LEU A 419 -19.10 21.38 -4.47
N ALA A 420 -19.18 22.00 -5.65
CA ALA A 420 -18.73 23.38 -5.86
C ALA A 420 -19.49 24.38 -4.97
N LYS A 421 -20.81 24.17 -4.80
CA LYS A 421 -21.64 24.96 -3.87
C LYS A 421 -21.21 24.75 -2.41
N MET A 422 -20.98 23.49 -1.98
CA MET A 422 -20.46 23.17 -0.65
C MET A 422 -19.11 23.84 -0.37
N ASN A 423 -18.17 23.72 -1.30
CA ASN A 423 -16.85 24.34 -1.19
C ASN A 423 -16.97 25.87 -1.05
N SER A 424 -17.91 26.48 -1.74
CA SER A 424 -18.15 27.92 -1.60
C SER A 424 -18.63 28.34 -0.19
N TYR A 425 -19.17 27.42 0.59
CA TYR A 425 -19.54 27.65 2.00
C TYR A 425 -18.40 27.36 3.00
N GLY A 426 -17.29 26.79 2.56
CA GLY A 426 -16.15 26.46 3.39
C GLY A 426 -16.08 24.99 3.81
N PHE A 427 -16.88 24.10 3.21
CA PHE A 427 -16.73 22.65 3.31
C PHE A 427 -15.77 22.18 2.23
N LEU A 428 -14.50 22.01 2.55
CA LEU A 428 -13.43 21.72 1.59
C LEU A 428 -13.43 20.23 1.24
N THR A 429 -14.13 19.85 0.17
CA THR A 429 -14.37 18.44 -0.20
C THR A 429 -13.13 17.80 -0.81
N ILE A 430 -12.67 16.70 -0.23
CA ILE A 430 -11.46 15.98 -0.67
C ILE A 430 -11.77 14.61 -1.30
N ASN A 431 -12.92 14.02 -0.97
CA ASN A 431 -13.40 12.78 -1.56
C ASN A 431 -14.93 12.74 -1.52
N SER A 432 -15.56 12.25 -2.58
CA SER A 432 -17.04 12.23 -2.68
C SER A 432 -17.49 11.22 -3.71
N GLN A 433 -18.64 10.63 -3.46
CA GLN A 433 -19.34 9.79 -4.44
C GLN A 433 -20.85 10.04 -4.39
N PRO A 434 -21.57 9.98 -5.52
CA PRO A 434 -23.04 10.06 -5.55
C PRO A 434 -23.68 8.77 -5.03
N ALA A 435 -24.99 8.83 -4.74
CA ALA A 435 -25.79 7.64 -4.55
C ALA A 435 -26.03 6.92 -5.88
N VAL A 436 -26.00 5.57 -5.86
CA VAL A 436 -26.31 4.74 -7.03
C VAL A 436 -27.25 3.60 -6.65
N ASP A 437 -28.42 3.54 -7.28
CA ASP A 437 -29.45 2.51 -7.07
C ASP A 437 -29.48 1.54 -8.25
N GLY A 438 -28.59 0.55 -8.25
CA GLY A 438 -28.63 -0.56 -9.18
C GLY A 438 -28.20 -0.23 -10.61
N ALA A 439 -27.10 0.53 -10.79
CA ALA A 439 -26.49 0.68 -12.10
C ALA A 439 -25.93 -0.65 -12.61
N ARG A 440 -25.96 -0.88 -13.91
CA ARG A 440 -25.38 -2.10 -14.49
C ARG A 440 -23.85 -2.09 -14.34
N SER A 441 -23.26 -3.27 -14.16
CA SER A 441 -21.80 -3.39 -14.05
C SER A 441 -21.04 -2.95 -15.31
N ASP A 442 -21.71 -2.90 -16.47
CA ASP A 442 -21.17 -2.40 -17.74
C ASP A 442 -21.50 -0.91 -18.00
N ASP A 443 -22.12 -0.20 -17.03
CA ASP A 443 -22.34 1.24 -17.11
C ASP A 443 -21.01 1.99 -17.17
N LYS A 444 -20.91 2.98 -18.06
CA LYS A 444 -19.65 3.70 -18.34
C LYS A 444 -19.19 4.60 -17.20
N ILE A 445 -20.11 4.99 -16.31
CA ILE A 445 -19.86 5.95 -15.23
C ILE A 445 -19.77 5.23 -13.89
N HIS A 446 -20.78 4.45 -13.55
CA HIS A 446 -20.91 3.80 -12.25
C HIS A 446 -20.55 2.31 -12.26
N GLY A 447 -20.44 1.71 -13.45
CA GLY A 447 -20.23 0.27 -13.59
C GLY A 447 -18.83 -0.17 -13.15
N TRP A 448 -18.76 -1.32 -12.48
CA TRP A 448 -17.52 -2.00 -12.14
C TRP A 448 -17.79 -3.49 -11.89
N GLY A 449 -16.71 -4.27 -11.82
CA GLY A 449 -16.78 -5.70 -11.56
C GLY A 449 -17.21 -6.53 -12.77
N PRO A 450 -17.54 -7.82 -12.57
CA PRO A 450 -17.92 -8.73 -13.64
C PRO A 450 -19.17 -8.30 -14.40
N SER A 451 -19.25 -8.68 -15.68
CA SER A 451 -20.41 -8.38 -16.54
C SER A 451 -21.71 -9.00 -16.01
N ASN A 452 -22.85 -8.43 -16.43
CA ASN A 452 -24.21 -8.82 -16.07
C ASN A 452 -24.56 -8.69 -14.59
N GLY A 453 -23.85 -7.86 -13.85
CA GLY A 453 -24.15 -7.51 -12.47
C GLY A 453 -24.78 -6.14 -12.33
N TYR A 454 -25.07 -5.79 -11.07
CA TYR A 454 -25.57 -4.48 -10.67
C TYR A 454 -24.73 -3.96 -9.51
N VAL A 455 -24.47 -2.65 -9.55
CA VAL A 455 -23.68 -1.95 -8.54
C VAL A 455 -24.53 -0.93 -7.81
N TYR A 456 -24.25 -0.77 -6.54
CA TYR A 456 -24.97 0.10 -5.62
C TYR A 456 -23.96 0.91 -4.81
N GLN A 457 -24.30 2.14 -4.49
CA GLN A 457 -23.50 2.91 -3.54
C GLN A 457 -24.32 3.92 -2.76
N LYS A 458 -23.89 4.20 -1.56
CA LYS A 458 -24.39 5.28 -0.72
C LYS A 458 -23.72 6.57 -1.11
N ALA A 459 -24.45 7.69 -1.02
CA ALA A 459 -23.82 8.99 -1.11
C ALA A 459 -22.83 9.18 0.04
N TYR A 460 -21.64 9.66 -0.30
CA TYR A 460 -20.53 9.86 0.61
C TYR A 460 -19.87 11.20 0.37
N LEU A 461 -19.56 11.91 1.44
CA LEU A 461 -18.83 13.19 1.42
C LEU A 461 -17.70 13.14 2.45
N GLU A 462 -16.53 13.59 2.04
CA GLU A 462 -15.37 13.77 2.91
C GLU A 462 -14.76 15.15 2.68
N PHE A 463 -14.50 15.87 3.76
CA PHE A 463 -14.11 17.28 3.66
C PHE A 463 -13.37 17.77 4.91
N PHE A 464 -12.60 18.83 4.74
CA PHE A 464 -12.11 19.65 5.84
C PHE A 464 -13.07 20.82 6.11
N VAL A 465 -13.23 21.17 7.37
CA VAL A 465 -14.15 22.23 7.80
C VAL A 465 -13.69 22.92 9.09
N SER A 466 -13.99 24.22 9.24
CA SER A 466 -13.74 24.91 10.49
C SER A 466 -14.61 24.36 11.63
N PRO A 467 -14.13 24.38 12.89
CA PRO A 467 -14.92 23.94 14.05
C PRO A 467 -16.28 24.65 14.17
N ASP A 468 -16.33 25.95 13.91
CA ASP A 468 -17.56 26.74 14.03
C ASP A 468 -18.62 26.30 13.02
N LEU A 469 -18.22 26.12 11.75
CA LEU A 469 -19.13 25.65 10.71
C LEU A 469 -19.57 24.21 10.95
N MET A 470 -18.68 23.34 11.48
CA MET A 470 -19.03 21.98 11.87
C MET A 470 -20.03 21.95 13.04
N ASN A 471 -19.82 22.78 14.05
CA ASN A 471 -20.75 22.86 15.19
C ASN A 471 -22.14 23.34 14.74
N ALA A 472 -22.23 24.22 13.75
CA ALA A 472 -23.50 24.60 13.15
C ALA A 472 -24.14 23.45 12.34
N LEU A 473 -23.33 22.62 11.67
CA LEU A 473 -23.81 21.50 10.84
C LEU A 473 -24.36 20.33 11.66
N ILE A 474 -23.72 19.94 12.74
CA ILE A 474 -24.03 18.75 13.53
C ILE A 474 -25.53 18.63 13.89
N PRO A 475 -26.20 19.68 14.42
CA PRO A 475 -27.62 19.58 14.75
C PRO A 475 -28.52 19.31 13.54
N HIS A 476 -28.09 19.66 12.33
CA HIS A 476 -28.85 19.42 11.10
C HIS A 476 -28.70 17.99 10.60
N ILE A 477 -27.49 17.44 10.65
CA ILE A 477 -27.27 16.03 10.23
C ILE A 477 -27.81 15.04 11.26
N GLU A 478 -27.74 15.33 12.56
CA GLU A 478 -28.27 14.45 13.61
C GLU A 478 -29.81 14.33 13.61
N ARG A 479 -30.53 15.25 12.95
CA ARG A 479 -31.99 15.15 12.75
C ARG A 479 -32.38 14.13 11.69
N ASN A 480 -31.46 13.74 10.82
CA ASN A 480 -31.70 12.74 9.79
C ASN A 480 -31.12 11.39 10.23
N ALA A 481 -31.98 10.46 10.62
CA ALA A 481 -31.58 9.12 11.06
C ALA A 481 -30.83 8.30 9.99
N ASN A 482 -30.93 8.70 8.70
CA ASN A 482 -30.21 8.06 7.61
C ASN A 482 -28.79 8.61 7.43
N ILE A 483 -28.39 9.63 8.19
CA ILE A 483 -27.03 10.19 8.07
C ILE A 483 -26.16 9.72 9.23
N THR A 484 -25.05 9.08 8.87
CA THR A 484 -23.97 8.77 9.82
C THR A 484 -22.74 9.62 9.48
N TYR A 485 -21.98 10.00 10.51
CA TYR A 485 -20.78 10.80 10.33
C TYR A 485 -19.66 10.41 11.30
N TYR A 486 -18.44 10.71 10.89
CA TYR A 486 -17.24 10.75 11.73
C TYR A 486 -16.60 12.13 11.60
N VAL A 487 -16.25 12.75 12.73
CA VAL A 487 -15.54 14.02 12.82
C VAL A 487 -14.30 13.81 13.65
N ILE A 488 -13.16 14.18 13.16
CA ILE A 488 -11.89 13.98 13.85
C ILE A 488 -10.99 15.21 13.72
N ASN A 489 -10.26 15.53 14.78
CA ASN A 489 -9.21 16.52 14.73
C ASN A 489 -7.83 15.87 14.52
N LYS A 490 -6.82 16.70 14.33
CA LYS A 490 -5.43 16.26 14.15
C LYS A 490 -4.92 15.38 15.31
N ARG A 491 -5.39 15.55 16.54
CA ARG A 491 -4.97 14.77 17.71
C ARG A 491 -5.60 13.38 17.76
N GLY A 492 -6.69 13.17 17.01
CA GLY A 492 -7.43 11.91 17.01
C GLY A 492 -8.67 11.91 17.89
N ASP A 493 -9.11 13.09 18.40
CA ASP A 493 -10.37 13.20 19.12
C ASP A 493 -11.53 12.97 18.15
N LEU A 494 -12.18 11.81 18.27
CA LEU A 494 -13.23 11.34 17.37
C LEU A 494 -14.61 11.62 17.95
N ARG A 495 -15.49 12.23 17.13
CA ARG A 495 -16.93 12.34 17.38
C ARG A 495 -17.72 11.67 16.27
N THR A 496 -18.77 10.92 16.63
CA THR A 496 -19.63 10.20 15.66
C THR A 496 -21.03 9.98 16.24
N ASN A 497 -22.01 9.85 15.38
CA ASN A 497 -23.34 9.32 15.72
C ASN A 497 -23.50 7.85 15.31
N ASN A 498 -22.47 7.24 14.74
CA ASN A 498 -22.52 5.81 14.40
C ASN A 498 -22.35 4.96 15.67
N THR A 499 -23.42 4.29 16.08
CA THR A 499 -23.43 3.39 17.24
C THR A 499 -23.10 1.95 16.88
N SER A 500 -22.96 1.64 15.60
CA SER A 500 -22.59 0.31 15.12
C SER A 500 -21.09 0.09 15.28
N GLU A 501 -20.68 -1.01 15.88
CA GLU A 501 -19.27 -1.41 15.95
C GLU A 501 -18.74 -1.96 14.62
N GLY A 502 -19.62 -2.24 13.67
CA GLY A 502 -19.26 -2.81 12.37
C GLY A 502 -18.99 -1.78 11.28
N PRO A 503 -18.32 -2.21 10.21
CA PRO A 503 -18.07 -1.35 9.06
C PRO A 503 -19.36 -0.99 8.33
N ASN A 504 -19.46 0.26 7.86
CA ASN A 504 -20.56 0.72 7.02
C ASN A 504 -20.16 0.52 5.55
N ALA A 505 -20.80 -0.45 4.86
CA ALA A 505 -20.60 -0.63 3.43
C ALA A 505 -21.15 0.56 2.66
N VAL A 506 -20.32 1.21 1.86
CA VAL A 506 -20.71 2.39 1.06
C VAL A 506 -20.77 2.08 -0.43
N THR A 507 -20.08 1.05 -0.90
CA THR A 507 -20.19 0.54 -2.26
C THR A 507 -20.29 -0.97 -2.25
N TRP A 508 -21.19 -1.55 -3.03
CA TRP A 508 -21.30 -3.00 -3.20
C TRP A 508 -21.83 -3.36 -4.58
N GLY A 509 -21.56 -4.59 -4.99
CA GLY A 509 -22.03 -5.15 -6.24
C GLY A 509 -22.65 -6.53 -6.09
N VAL A 510 -23.66 -6.82 -6.90
CA VAL A 510 -24.33 -8.11 -6.99
C VAL A 510 -24.08 -8.67 -8.39
N PHE A 511 -23.39 -9.79 -8.46
CA PHE A 511 -22.96 -10.38 -9.73
C PHE A 511 -23.46 -11.83 -9.85
N PRO A 512 -23.81 -12.33 -11.07
CA PRO A 512 -24.27 -13.70 -11.26
C PRO A 512 -23.25 -14.72 -10.74
N GLY A 513 -23.71 -15.64 -9.91
CA GLY A 513 -22.90 -16.74 -9.37
C GLY A 513 -21.80 -16.32 -8.38
N LYS A 514 -21.83 -15.09 -7.88
CA LYS A 514 -20.91 -14.57 -6.87
C LYS A 514 -21.64 -14.12 -5.62
N GLU A 515 -20.94 -14.10 -4.49
CA GLU A 515 -21.42 -13.42 -3.29
C GLU A 515 -21.43 -11.90 -3.50
N ILE A 516 -22.14 -11.18 -2.63
CA ILE A 516 -22.13 -9.71 -2.66
C ILE A 516 -20.70 -9.22 -2.40
N VAL A 517 -20.17 -8.42 -3.30
CA VAL A 517 -18.85 -7.82 -3.19
C VAL A 517 -18.97 -6.41 -2.64
N GLN A 518 -18.22 -6.09 -1.60
CA GLN A 518 -18.25 -4.81 -0.89
C GLN A 518 -16.84 -4.18 -0.93
N PRO A 519 -16.46 -3.48 -2.00
CA PRO A 519 -15.10 -2.98 -2.17
C PRO A 519 -14.78 -1.78 -1.27
N THR A 520 -15.77 -0.99 -0.88
CA THR A 520 -15.54 0.18 -0.04
C THR A 520 -16.44 0.19 1.20
N ILE A 521 -15.83 0.49 2.32
CA ILE A 521 -16.48 0.61 3.62
C ILE A 521 -16.00 1.87 4.35
N VAL A 522 -16.79 2.31 5.32
CA VAL A 522 -16.42 3.36 6.27
C VAL A 522 -16.47 2.78 7.68
N GLU A 523 -15.38 2.91 8.41
CA GLU A 523 -15.26 2.48 9.79
C GLU A 523 -14.32 3.39 10.58
N ALA A 524 -14.46 3.42 11.91
CA ALA A 524 -13.69 4.31 12.78
C ALA A 524 -12.18 4.06 12.67
N ILE A 525 -11.74 2.79 12.65
CA ILE A 525 -10.31 2.42 12.62
C ILE A 525 -9.66 2.91 11.33
N SER A 526 -10.31 2.68 10.18
CA SER A 526 -9.81 3.12 8.88
C SER A 526 -9.78 4.65 8.78
N PHE A 527 -10.79 5.32 9.33
CA PHE A 527 -10.85 6.78 9.34
C PHE A 527 -9.76 7.39 10.22
N MET A 528 -9.47 6.77 11.36
CA MET A 528 -8.35 7.16 12.23
C MET A 528 -6.99 7.04 11.52
N ALA A 529 -6.78 5.96 10.77
CA ALA A 529 -5.56 5.78 9.99
C ALA A 529 -5.45 6.81 8.86
N TRP A 530 -6.54 7.02 8.12
CA TRP A 530 -6.62 8.02 7.05
C TRP A 530 -6.38 9.45 7.55
N LYS A 531 -6.84 9.79 8.76
CA LYS A 531 -6.61 11.11 9.35
C LYS A 531 -5.12 11.50 9.31
N ASP A 532 -4.22 10.61 9.68
CA ASP A 532 -2.78 10.91 9.72
C ASP A 532 -2.26 11.27 8.32
N GLU A 533 -2.71 10.56 7.29
CA GLU A 533 -2.38 10.85 5.90
C GLU A 533 -3.00 12.16 5.42
N ALA A 534 -4.28 12.38 5.70
CA ALA A 534 -4.99 13.56 5.24
C ALA A 534 -4.36 14.87 5.79
N TYR A 535 -3.99 14.88 7.06
CA TYR A 535 -3.31 16.04 7.66
C TYR A 535 -1.87 16.18 7.17
N GLU A 536 -1.15 15.07 6.90
CA GLU A 536 0.20 15.13 6.36
C GLU A 536 0.22 15.69 4.93
N LEU A 537 -0.74 15.31 4.07
CA LEU A 537 -0.88 15.91 2.73
C LEU A 537 -1.05 17.42 2.79
N GLY A 538 -1.85 17.92 3.74
CA GLY A 538 -1.99 19.36 3.95
C GLY A 538 -0.68 20.03 4.40
N ARG A 539 0.13 19.36 5.23
CA ARG A 539 1.45 19.85 5.60
C ARG A 539 2.44 19.80 4.45
N GLN A 540 2.38 18.76 3.62
CA GLN A 540 3.18 18.68 2.40
C GLN A 540 2.81 19.82 1.43
N TRP A 541 1.53 20.16 1.36
CA TRP A 541 1.10 21.33 0.61
C TRP A 541 1.70 22.63 1.18
N ALA A 542 1.69 22.83 2.51
CA ALA A 542 2.35 23.98 3.11
C ALA A 542 3.84 24.08 2.75
N LYS A 543 4.55 22.94 2.70
CA LYS A 543 5.99 22.88 2.36
C LYS A 543 6.31 23.24 0.90
N VAL A 544 5.31 23.37 0.03
CA VAL A 544 5.49 23.89 -1.34
C VAL A 544 5.95 25.35 -1.32
N TYR A 545 5.61 26.09 -0.26
CA TYR A 545 5.88 27.52 -0.08
C TYR A 545 7.04 27.75 0.88
N ASP A 546 7.76 28.85 0.69
CA ASP A 546 8.82 29.26 1.63
C ASP A 546 8.27 29.35 3.06
N ALA A 547 9.04 28.90 4.03
CA ALA A 547 8.62 28.79 5.44
C ALA A 547 8.08 30.08 6.06
N ASP A 548 8.59 31.23 5.62
CA ASP A 548 8.17 32.56 6.10
C ASP A 548 7.01 33.16 5.31
N SER A 549 6.59 32.52 4.21
CA SER A 549 5.54 33.03 3.34
C SER A 549 4.16 33.05 4.03
N PRO A 550 3.28 33.98 3.65
CA PRO A 550 1.90 33.99 4.16
C PRO A 550 1.14 32.69 3.85
N SER A 551 1.35 32.09 2.68
CA SER A 551 0.68 30.86 2.26
C SER A 551 1.11 29.66 3.14
N HIS A 552 2.40 29.54 3.45
CA HIS A 552 2.90 28.50 4.34
C HIS A 552 2.24 28.57 5.72
N LYS A 553 2.25 29.76 6.32
CA LYS A 553 1.65 29.99 7.66
C LYS A 553 0.16 29.70 7.63
N PHE A 554 -0.55 30.24 6.65
CA PHE A 554 -2.00 30.08 6.53
C PHE A 554 -2.42 28.61 6.40
N ILE A 555 -1.75 27.83 5.52
CA ILE A 555 -2.10 26.43 5.30
C ILE A 555 -1.78 25.59 6.55
N ASN A 556 -0.66 25.85 7.25
CA ASN A 556 -0.36 25.16 8.50
C ASN A 556 -1.40 25.49 9.59
N ASP A 557 -1.78 26.75 9.75
CA ASP A 557 -2.80 27.16 10.71
C ASP A 557 -4.16 26.50 10.40
N MET A 558 -4.51 26.40 9.11
CA MET A 558 -5.69 25.68 8.66
C MET A 558 -5.62 24.20 9.04
N MET A 559 -4.48 23.52 8.78
CA MET A 559 -4.32 22.10 9.13
C MET A 559 -4.24 21.86 10.64
N ASP A 560 -3.87 22.86 11.42
CA ASP A 560 -3.85 22.75 12.89
C ASP A 560 -5.23 22.94 13.52
N THR A 561 -6.13 23.63 12.85
CA THR A 561 -7.43 24.03 13.40
C THR A 561 -8.63 23.33 12.78
N TYR A 562 -8.57 22.95 11.49
CA TYR A 562 -9.69 22.34 10.77
C TYR A 562 -9.91 20.89 11.20
N LEU A 563 -11.16 20.46 11.08
CA LEU A 563 -11.61 19.10 11.35
C LEU A 563 -11.72 18.33 10.04
N LEU A 564 -11.31 17.09 10.05
CA LEU A 564 -11.58 16.13 8.97
C LEU A 564 -12.90 15.44 9.27
N VAL A 565 -13.78 15.40 8.28
CA VAL A 565 -15.15 14.88 8.42
C VAL A 565 -15.47 13.95 7.29
N ASN A 566 -16.14 12.85 7.57
CA ASN A 566 -16.91 12.13 6.58
C ASN A 566 -18.38 12.04 6.96
N VAL A 567 -19.23 11.99 5.94
CA VAL A 567 -20.69 11.86 6.08
C VAL A 567 -21.18 10.85 5.06
N VAL A 568 -22.02 9.92 5.52
CA VAL A 568 -22.66 8.88 4.69
C VAL A 568 -24.16 9.03 4.80
N HIS A 569 -24.86 9.08 3.66
CA HIS A 569 -26.30 8.92 3.62
C HIS A 569 -26.64 7.43 3.40
N ASN A 570 -27.20 6.77 4.42
CA ASN A 570 -27.39 5.31 4.42
C ASN A 570 -28.49 4.81 3.47
N ASP A 571 -29.41 5.68 3.06
CA ASP A 571 -30.36 5.36 2.01
C ASP A 571 -29.74 5.68 0.63
N TYR A 572 -29.30 4.66 -0.07
CA TYR A 572 -28.71 4.76 -1.40
C TYR A 572 -29.69 5.18 -2.51
N LYS A 573 -30.99 5.27 -2.20
CA LYS A 573 -32.05 5.73 -3.10
C LYS A 573 -32.34 7.23 -2.95
N ALA A 574 -31.78 7.84 -1.92
CA ALA A 574 -32.10 9.24 -1.58
C ALA A 574 -31.47 10.29 -2.53
N GLY A 575 -30.69 9.88 -3.54
CA GLY A 575 -30.06 10.78 -4.49
C GLY A 575 -29.22 11.87 -3.79
N ASP A 576 -29.54 13.12 -4.06
CA ASP A 576 -28.80 14.29 -3.58
C ASP A 576 -29.18 14.76 -2.17
N ALA A 577 -30.03 14.00 -1.43
CA ALA A 577 -30.50 14.38 -0.10
C ALA A 577 -29.36 14.60 0.91
N ILE A 578 -28.19 14.01 0.68
CA ILE A 578 -27.00 14.23 1.53
C ILE A 578 -26.59 15.70 1.57
N PHE A 579 -26.84 16.50 0.55
CA PHE A 579 -26.41 17.89 0.43
C PHE A 579 -27.33 18.89 1.15
N GLU A 580 -28.59 18.54 1.42
CA GLU A 580 -29.58 19.45 2.02
C GLU A 580 -29.12 20.13 3.32
N PRO A 581 -28.57 19.39 4.33
CA PRO A 581 -28.10 20.01 5.56
C PRO A 581 -26.98 21.03 5.33
N PHE A 582 -26.08 20.74 4.39
CA PHE A 582 -24.93 21.60 4.09
C PHE A 582 -25.34 22.91 3.45
N PHE A 583 -26.29 22.87 2.52
CA PHE A 583 -26.79 24.08 1.86
C PHE A 583 -27.52 24.98 2.84
N LYS A 584 -28.36 24.39 3.67
CA LYS A 584 -29.10 25.13 4.68
C LYS A 584 -28.17 25.82 5.66
N VAL A 585 -27.22 25.07 6.25
CA VAL A 585 -26.25 25.63 7.21
C VAL A 585 -25.34 26.64 6.54
N GLY A 586 -24.89 26.39 5.32
CA GLY A 586 -24.03 27.34 4.60
C GLY A 586 -24.71 28.68 4.34
N GLU A 587 -26.01 28.69 4.01
CA GLU A 587 -26.80 29.91 3.84
C GLU A 587 -27.02 30.67 5.16
N GLU A 588 -27.38 29.96 6.23
CA GLU A 588 -27.56 30.51 7.59
C GLU A 588 -26.25 31.11 8.13
N PHE A 589 -25.13 30.41 7.97
CA PHE A 589 -23.82 30.82 8.45
C PHE A 589 -23.31 32.08 7.72
N ARG A 590 -23.48 32.17 6.41
CA ARG A 590 -23.16 33.39 5.64
C ARG A 590 -24.00 34.60 6.06
N SER A 591 -25.29 34.37 6.26
CA SER A 591 -26.20 35.44 6.68
C SER A 591 -25.85 36.01 8.06
N SER A 592 -25.40 35.14 8.98
CA SER A 592 -24.95 35.54 10.33
C SER A 592 -23.65 36.33 10.29
N GLN A 593 -22.69 35.97 9.42
CA GLN A 593 -21.45 36.73 9.27
C GLN A 593 -21.66 38.09 8.61
N ALA A 594 -22.58 38.19 7.65
CA ALA A 594 -22.93 39.47 7.00
C ALA A 594 -23.64 40.44 7.94
N SER A 595 -24.31 39.97 8.98
CA SER A 595 -25.04 40.78 9.96
C SER A 595 -24.20 41.12 11.22
N ALA A 596 -22.97 40.60 11.35
CA ALA A 596 -22.08 40.96 12.45
C ALA A 596 -21.57 42.40 12.29
N PRO A 597 -21.69 43.29 13.30
CA PRO A 597 -21.17 44.64 13.18
C PRO A 597 -19.65 44.64 13.04
N PRO A 598 -19.06 45.54 12.25
CA PRO A 598 -17.62 45.61 12.11
C PRO A 598 -16.98 45.81 13.48
N LEU A 599 -15.99 44.94 13.79
CA LEU A 599 -15.19 45.11 15.02
C LEU A 599 -14.67 46.55 15.08
N SER A 600 -15.14 47.33 16.05
CA SER A 600 -14.67 48.67 16.31
C SER A 600 -13.17 48.57 16.64
N ASN A 601 -12.33 49.14 15.76
CA ASN A 601 -10.93 49.38 16.08
C ASN A 601 -10.86 50.30 17.27
N GLY A 602 -10.73 49.74 18.46
CA GLY A 602 -10.42 50.49 19.66
C GLY A 602 -9.02 51.07 19.56
N HIS A 603 -8.92 52.27 19.04
CA HIS A 603 -7.79 53.14 19.35
C HIS A 603 -7.94 53.56 20.79
N SER A 604 -7.19 52.94 21.68
CA SER A 604 -6.92 53.51 22.99
C SER A 604 -5.60 54.29 22.92
N HIS A 605 -5.73 55.55 23.29
CA HIS A 605 -4.67 56.52 23.52
C HIS A 605 -3.62 56.02 24.53
#